data_06fbaef2ddd5bc8ef9609e9e65de8090
#
_entry.id   06fbaef2ddd5bc8ef9609e9e65de8090
#
_cell.length_a   1.000
_cell.length_b   1.000
_cell.length_c   1.000
_cell.angle_alpha   90.00
_cell.angle_beta   90.00
_cell.angle_gamma   90.00
#
_symmetry.space_group_name_H-M   'P 1'
#
loop_
_entity.id
_entity.type
_entity.pdbx_description
1 polymer ?
#
loop_
_entity_poly.entity_id
_entity_poly.type
_entity_poly.pdbx_seq_one_letter_code
_entity_poly.pdbx_strand_id
1 'polypeptide(L)'
;LNTVFYLMSICVITGALGRVLVEFGVVALLERMLRPLMGPIFNLPGVTSLGAVMTFLSDNPAIISLANEKRFASYFKKYQFISLTNFGTAFGMGLLVIVFMASEGFYAAPIIGLLGACCGCVVSTRLMQRFVLKAYPNYEFEDAVSPDEIEDDTVQENGEKKTVLIRVLNAMLDGGRSGVEVGIAIIPGVLIISTFVMIFTFGPAADGSYTG
;
A
#
# COMPACT_ATOMS: atom_id res chain seq x y z
N LEU A 1 -4.99 3.05 -26.80
CA LEU A 1 -4.08 4.15 -26.45
C LEU A 1 -4.75 5.10 -25.45
N ASN A 2 -6.00 5.50 -25.67
CA ASN A 2 -6.75 6.41 -24.78
C ASN A 2 -6.88 5.86 -23.36
N THR A 3 -7.15 4.57 -23.20
CA THR A 3 -7.26 3.91 -21.89
C THR A 3 -5.96 3.96 -21.10
N VAL A 4 -4.81 3.79 -21.78
CA VAL A 4 -3.49 3.86 -21.15
C VAL A 4 -3.22 5.28 -20.64
N PHE A 5 -3.46 6.30 -21.46
CA PHE A 5 -3.31 7.70 -21.03
C PHE A 5 -4.26 8.07 -19.90
N TYR A 6 -5.48 7.56 -19.92
CA TYR A 6 -6.45 7.77 -18.85
C TYR A 6 -5.98 7.17 -17.53
N LEU A 7 -5.55 5.89 -17.55
CA LEU A 7 -4.97 5.23 -16.38
C LEU A 7 -3.74 5.97 -15.84
N MET A 8 -2.82 6.35 -16.70
CA MET A 8 -1.63 7.12 -16.34
C MET A 8 -2.01 8.43 -15.65
N SER A 9 -2.98 9.17 -16.21
CA SER A 9 -3.43 10.44 -15.64
C SER A 9 -4.00 10.27 -14.24
N ILE A 10 -4.83 9.24 -14.02
CA ILE A 10 -5.39 8.93 -12.69
C ILE A 10 -4.27 8.56 -11.71
N CYS A 11 -3.32 7.71 -12.10
CA CYS A 11 -2.20 7.32 -11.26
C CYS A 11 -1.36 8.54 -10.84
N VAL A 12 -1.07 9.46 -11.76
CA VAL A 12 -0.30 10.68 -11.49
C VAL A 12 -1.06 11.60 -10.52
N ILE A 13 -2.34 11.85 -10.77
CA ILE A 13 -3.16 12.73 -9.91
C ILE A 13 -3.30 12.11 -8.53
N THR A 14 -3.60 10.81 -8.45
CA THR A 14 -3.79 10.11 -7.16
C THR A 14 -2.48 10.02 -6.40
N GLY A 15 -1.36 9.76 -7.06
CA GLY A 15 -0.04 9.75 -6.45
C GLY A 15 0.34 11.13 -5.89
N ALA A 16 0.11 12.21 -6.65
CA ALA A 16 0.32 13.57 -6.18
C ALA A 16 -0.58 13.90 -4.97
N LEU A 17 -1.88 13.56 -5.05
CA LEU A 17 -2.82 13.77 -3.96
C LEU A 17 -2.42 13.00 -2.70
N GLY A 18 -2.02 11.74 -2.83
CA GLY A 18 -1.56 10.90 -1.73
C GLY A 18 -0.39 11.53 -0.98
N ARG A 19 0.63 12.02 -1.70
CA ARG A 19 1.78 12.70 -1.10
C ARG A 19 1.41 14.02 -0.43
N VAL A 20 0.53 14.80 -1.03
CA VAL A 20 0.00 16.04 -0.42
C VAL A 20 -0.73 15.72 0.88
N LEU A 21 -1.56 14.68 0.94
CA LEU A 21 -2.23 14.24 2.16
C LEU A 21 -1.22 13.86 3.27
N VAL A 22 -0.11 13.22 2.89
CA VAL A 22 1.00 12.93 3.83
C VAL A 22 1.56 14.22 4.43
N GLU A 23 1.84 15.22 3.59
CA GLU A 23 2.37 16.53 4.05
C GLU A 23 1.42 17.28 4.98
N PHE A 24 0.12 17.18 4.76
CA PHE A 24 -0.90 17.78 5.65
C PHE A 24 -1.14 17.00 6.95
N GLY A 25 -0.40 15.93 7.19
CA GLY A 25 -0.49 15.15 8.42
C GLY A 25 -1.73 14.24 8.51
N VAL A 26 -2.42 14.01 7.40
CA VAL A 26 -3.56 13.06 7.35
C VAL A 26 -3.11 11.66 7.76
N VAL A 27 -1.87 11.29 7.42
CA VAL A 27 -1.24 10.03 7.87
C VAL A 27 -1.24 9.93 9.39
N ALA A 28 -0.81 10.98 10.08
CA ALA A 28 -0.76 10.99 11.54
C ALA A 28 -2.16 10.85 12.18
N LEU A 29 -3.18 11.46 11.55
CA LEU A 29 -4.57 11.33 11.99
C LEU A 29 -5.09 9.90 11.82
N LEU A 30 -4.90 9.31 10.64
CA LEU A 30 -5.30 7.95 10.33
C LEU A 30 -4.53 6.93 11.18
N GLU A 31 -3.23 7.12 11.35
CA GLU A 31 -2.40 6.31 12.24
C GLU A 31 -2.95 6.31 13.66
N ARG A 32 -3.23 7.49 14.21
CA ARG A 32 -3.77 7.61 15.57
C ARG A 32 -5.10 6.89 15.74
N MET A 33 -5.96 6.92 14.72
CA MET A 33 -7.25 6.24 14.72
C MET A 33 -7.10 4.71 14.59
N LEU A 34 -6.17 4.24 13.76
CA LEU A 34 -5.96 2.81 13.51
C LEU A 34 -5.09 2.12 14.57
N ARG A 35 -4.22 2.89 15.25
CA ARG A 35 -3.26 2.38 16.23
C ARG A 35 -3.88 1.45 17.30
N PRO A 36 -5.02 1.78 17.94
CA PRO A 36 -5.62 0.92 18.95
C PRO A 36 -6.19 -0.39 18.37
N LEU A 37 -6.47 -0.45 17.06
CA LEU A 37 -7.00 -1.66 16.41
C LEU A 37 -5.91 -2.68 16.08
N MET A 38 -4.64 -2.23 15.94
CA MET A 38 -3.54 -3.11 15.52
C MET A 38 -3.30 -4.25 16.51
N GLY A 39 -3.33 -3.99 17.82
CA GLY A 39 -3.14 -5.02 18.84
C GLY A 39 -4.22 -6.10 18.81
N PRO A 40 -5.48 -5.78 19.12
CA PRO A 40 -6.53 -6.78 19.27
C PRO A 40 -6.88 -7.49 17.95
N ILE A 41 -6.86 -6.78 16.82
CA ILE A 41 -7.28 -7.34 15.52
C ILE A 41 -6.14 -8.10 14.86
N PHE A 42 -4.97 -7.50 14.71
CA PHE A 42 -3.85 -8.04 13.93
C PHE A 42 -2.77 -8.70 14.79
N ASN A 43 -2.77 -8.50 16.10
CA ASN A 43 -1.69 -8.91 17.03
C ASN A 43 -0.34 -8.29 16.64
N LEU A 44 -0.38 -7.01 16.28
CA LEU A 44 0.77 -6.25 15.85
C LEU A 44 0.94 -5.00 16.72
N PRO A 45 2.16 -4.46 16.85
CA PRO A 45 2.39 -3.18 17.51
C PRO A 45 1.62 -2.05 16.85
N GLY A 46 1.23 -1.04 17.63
CA GLY A 46 0.48 0.11 17.11
C GLY A 46 1.17 0.87 15.98
N VAL A 47 2.50 0.83 15.93
CA VAL A 47 3.29 1.47 14.86
C VAL A 47 3.00 0.88 13.47
N THR A 48 2.47 -0.34 13.39
CA THR A 48 2.03 -0.98 12.13
C THR A 48 1.01 -0.14 11.38
N SER A 49 0.20 0.67 12.10
CA SER A 49 -0.79 1.55 11.49
C SER A 49 -0.14 2.57 10.53
N LEU A 50 1.07 3.03 10.84
CA LEU A 50 1.85 3.87 9.93
C LEU A 50 2.13 3.14 8.61
N GLY A 51 2.61 1.91 8.69
CA GLY A 51 2.88 1.08 7.51
C GLY A 51 1.62 0.82 6.68
N ALA A 52 0.49 0.50 7.34
CA ALA A 52 -0.78 0.28 6.67
C ALA A 52 -1.26 1.54 5.92
N VAL A 53 -1.21 2.70 6.55
CA VAL A 53 -1.63 3.98 5.94
C VAL A 53 -0.70 4.38 4.79
N MET A 54 0.61 4.26 4.99
CA MET A 54 1.60 4.58 3.95
C MET A 54 1.42 3.69 2.73
N THR A 55 1.19 2.39 2.93
CA THR A 55 0.94 1.44 1.84
C THR A 55 -0.39 1.72 1.12
N PHE A 56 -1.43 2.08 1.87
CA PHE A 56 -2.74 2.43 1.30
C PHE A 56 -2.69 3.69 0.42
N LEU A 57 -1.90 4.69 0.83
CA LEU A 57 -1.73 5.95 0.10
C LEU A 57 -0.71 5.87 -1.04
N SER A 58 0.17 4.88 -1.01
CA SER A 58 1.25 4.70 -1.98
C SER A 58 1.14 3.33 -2.65
N ASP A 59 2.10 2.44 -2.40
CA ASP A 59 2.17 1.10 -3.01
C ASP A 59 2.86 0.10 -2.08
N ASN A 60 2.88 -1.18 -2.47
CA ASN A 60 3.51 -2.28 -1.74
C ASN A 60 4.94 -2.01 -1.28
N PRO A 61 5.84 -1.38 -2.08
CA PRO A 61 7.19 -1.05 -1.64
C PRO A 61 7.25 -0.15 -0.41
N ALA A 62 6.19 0.60 -0.09
CA ALA A 62 6.17 1.49 1.07
C ALA A 62 6.36 0.74 2.39
N ILE A 63 5.72 -0.42 2.57
CA ILE A 63 5.88 -1.23 3.79
C ILE A 63 7.27 -1.85 3.86
N ILE A 64 7.86 -2.23 2.70
CA ILE A 64 9.20 -2.80 2.63
C ILE A 64 10.24 -1.71 2.97
N SER A 65 10.07 -0.52 2.42
CA SER A 65 10.92 0.63 2.71
C SER A 65 10.92 0.96 4.20
N LEU A 66 9.72 0.99 4.79
CA LEU A 66 9.55 1.24 6.22
C LEU A 66 10.13 0.10 7.08
N ALA A 67 10.00 -1.15 6.65
CA ALA A 67 10.56 -2.31 7.33
C ALA A 67 12.11 -2.31 7.32
N ASN A 68 12.73 -1.68 6.34
CA ASN A 68 14.20 -1.52 6.30
C ASN A 68 14.71 -0.47 7.30
N GLU A 69 13.83 0.37 7.85
CA GLU A 69 14.20 1.31 8.92
C GLU A 69 14.35 0.55 10.24
N LYS A 70 15.56 0.49 10.79
CA LYS A 70 15.85 -0.23 12.04
C LYS A 70 14.97 0.22 13.20
N ARG A 71 14.68 1.52 13.31
CA ARG A 71 13.76 2.08 14.31
C ARG A 71 12.35 1.52 14.20
N PHE A 72 11.83 1.41 12.98
CA PHE A 72 10.51 0.83 12.76
C PHE A 72 10.53 -0.67 13.07
N ALA A 73 11.53 -1.39 12.58
CA ALA A 73 11.68 -2.83 12.77
C ALA A 73 11.84 -3.22 14.25
N SER A 74 12.46 -2.38 15.08
CA SER A 74 12.69 -2.65 16.52
C SER A 74 11.42 -2.74 17.37
N TYR A 75 10.29 -2.24 16.86
CA TYR A 75 8.99 -2.38 17.55
C TYR A 75 8.37 -3.77 17.42
N PHE A 76 8.94 -4.65 16.59
CA PHE A 76 8.33 -5.93 16.24
C PHE A 76 9.13 -7.11 16.78
N LYS A 77 8.41 -8.17 17.15
CA LYS A 77 9.00 -9.51 17.27
C LYS A 77 9.19 -10.11 15.86
N LYS A 78 10.12 -11.04 15.71
CA LYS A 78 10.42 -11.66 14.40
C LYS A 78 9.19 -12.22 13.70
N TYR A 79 8.32 -12.94 14.42
CA TYR A 79 7.09 -13.49 13.83
C TYR A 79 6.09 -12.43 13.38
N GLN A 80 6.04 -11.30 14.09
CA GLN A 80 5.20 -10.16 13.73
C GLN A 80 5.75 -9.44 12.50
N PHE A 81 7.07 -9.22 12.49
CA PHE A 81 7.76 -8.54 11.41
C PHE A 81 7.57 -9.24 10.05
N ILE A 82 7.72 -10.57 10.03
CA ILE A 82 7.47 -11.37 8.83
C ILE A 82 6.03 -11.18 8.31
N SER A 83 5.05 -11.03 9.20
CA SER A 83 3.65 -10.87 8.82
C SER A 83 3.29 -9.50 8.24
N LEU A 84 4.19 -8.51 8.29
CA LEU A 84 3.97 -7.17 7.70
C LEU A 84 3.74 -7.20 6.20
N THR A 85 4.29 -8.17 5.49
CA THR A 85 4.12 -8.31 4.04
C THR A 85 2.66 -8.43 3.60
N ASN A 86 1.79 -8.94 4.50
CA ASN A 86 0.35 -9.05 4.22
C ASN A 86 -0.32 -7.68 4.10
N PHE A 87 0.18 -6.65 4.80
CA PHE A 87 -0.33 -5.28 4.66
C PHE A 87 -0.01 -4.70 3.28
N GLY A 88 1.18 -4.95 2.76
CA GLY A 88 1.54 -4.58 1.39
C GLY A 88 0.56 -5.16 0.38
N THR A 89 0.31 -6.46 0.49
CA THR A 89 -0.59 -7.17 -0.43
C THR A 89 -2.05 -6.74 -0.29
N ALA A 90 -2.51 -6.46 0.95
CA ALA A 90 -3.92 -6.13 1.19
C ALA A 90 -4.27 -4.67 0.89
N PHE A 91 -3.36 -3.75 1.13
CA PHE A 91 -3.64 -2.31 1.09
C PHE A 91 -2.87 -1.55 0.02
N GLY A 92 -1.93 -2.20 -0.67
CA GLY A 92 -1.15 -1.56 -1.74
C GLY A 92 -2.04 -0.93 -2.81
N MET A 93 -1.76 0.33 -3.14
CA MET A 93 -2.53 1.15 -4.09
C MET A 93 -4.02 1.33 -3.72
N GLY A 94 -4.40 1.16 -2.46
CA GLY A 94 -5.81 1.20 -2.06
C GLY A 94 -6.51 2.50 -2.43
N LEU A 95 -5.87 3.65 -2.20
CA LEU A 95 -6.42 4.95 -2.58
C LEU A 95 -6.59 5.07 -4.11
N LEU A 96 -5.62 4.61 -4.88
CA LEU A 96 -5.67 4.65 -6.34
C LEU A 96 -6.83 3.82 -6.88
N VAL A 97 -7.00 2.60 -6.37
CA VAL A 97 -8.09 1.71 -6.78
C VAL A 97 -9.45 2.33 -6.45
N ILE A 98 -9.62 2.91 -5.26
CA ILE A 98 -10.86 3.57 -4.85
C ILE A 98 -11.18 4.75 -5.78
N VAL A 99 -10.22 5.62 -6.04
CA VAL A 99 -10.41 6.79 -6.92
C VAL A 99 -10.74 6.35 -8.34
N PHE A 100 -10.03 5.35 -8.88
CA PHE A 100 -10.29 4.80 -10.20
C PHE A 100 -11.71 4.23 -10.32
N MET A 101 -12.13 3.35 -9.38
CA MET A 101 -13.46 2.77 -9.38
C MET A 101 -14.56 3.84 -9.24
N ALA A 102 -14.32 4.85 -8.41
CA ALA A 102 -15.25 5.98 -8.26
C ALA A 102 -15.36 6.81 -9.54
N SER A 103 -14.27 7.02 -10.28
CA SER A 103 -14.29 7.75 -11.57
C SER A 103 -15.05 7.01 -12.66
N GLU A 104 -15.10 5.66 -12.58
CA GLU A 104 -15.93 4.81 -13.44
C GLU A 104 -17.40 4.69 -12.97
N GLY A 105 -17.78 5.39 -11.90
CA GLY A 105 -19.14 5.38 -11.36
C GLY A 105 -19.45 4.26 -10.36
N PHE A 106 -18.47 3.44 -10.00
CA PHE A 106 -18.63 2.35 -9.03
C PHE A 106 -18.31 2.81 -7.61
N TYR A 107 -19.24 3.49 -6.93
CA TYR A 107 -18.97 4.04 -5.59
C TYR A 107 -19.04 3.00 -4.47
N ALA A 108 -19.92 2.01 -4.57
CA ALA A 108 -20.12 0.99 -3.53
C ALA A 108 -19.07 -0.12 -3.60
N ALA A 109 -18.64 -0.50 -4.80
CA ALA A 109 -17.72 -1.62 -5.01
C ALA A 109 -16.36 -1.44 -4.29
N PRO A 110 -15.68 -0.27 -4.32
CA PRO A 110 -14.42 -0.10 -3.62
C PRO A 110 -14.56 -0.14 -2.09
N ILE A 111 -15.71 0.28 -1.54
CA ILE A 111 -15.96 0.18 -0.10
C ILE A 111 -16.07 -1.29 0.32
N ILE A 112 -16.83 -2.08 -0.42
CA ILE A 112 -16.96 -3.53 -0.19
C ILE A 112 -15.59 -4.21 -0.36
N GLY A 113 -14.84 -3.85 -1.39
CA GLY A 113 -13.49 -4.34 -1.62
C GLY A 113 -12.52 -4.02 -0.47
N LEU A 114 -12.58 -2.80 0.07
CA LEU A 114 -11.76 -2.39 1.22
C LEU A 114 -12.12 -3.21 2.47
N LEU A 115 -13.40 -3.43 2.74
CA LEU A 115 -13.83 -4.28 3.86
C LEU A 115 -13.33 -5.72 3.66
N GLY A 116 -13.43 -6.25 2.45
CA GLY A 116 -12.89 -7.57 2.10
C GLY A 116 -11.38 -7.65 2.30
N ALA A 117 -10.64 -6.62 1.87
CA ALA A 117 -9.20 -6.52 2.06
C ALA A 117 -8.82 -6.48 3.56
N CYS A 118 -9.56 -5.72 4.38
CA CYS A 118 -9.37 -5.71 5.82
C CYS A 118 -9.57 -7.10 6.45
N CYS A 119 -10.68 -7.77 6.12
CA CYS A 119 -10.96 -9.12 6.62
C CYS A 119 -9.89 -10.12 6.15
N GLY A 120 -9.53 -10.09 4.89
CA GLY A 120 -8.48 -10.94 4.31
C GLY A 120 -7.12 -10.70 4.97
N CYS A 121 -6.76 -9.45 5.20
CA CYS A 121 -5.53 -9.07 5.88
C CYS A 121 -5.49 -9.59 7.33
N VAL A 122 -6.59 -9.49 8.08
CA VAL A 122 -6.67 -10.05 9.44
C VAL A 122 -6.43 -11.56 9.42
N VAL A 123 -7.14 -12.28 8.55
CA VAL A 123 -7.03 -13.74 8.45
C VAL A 123 -5.61 -14.15 8.04
N SER A 124 -5.08 -13.55 6.97
CA SER A 124 -3.73 -13.87 6.45
C SER A 124 -2.63 -13.57 7.46
N THR A 125 -2.69 -12.41 8.12
CA THR A 125 -1.71 -12.01 9.13
C THR A 125 -1.73 -12.95 10.34
N ARG A 126 -2.90 -13.25 10.87
CA ARG A 126 -3.05 -14.19 12.00
C ARG A 126 -2.61 -15.60 11.64
N LEU A 127 -2.97 -16.06 10.45
CA LEU A 127 -2.59 -17.37 9.96
C LEU A 127 -1.07 -17.47 9.78
N MET A 128 -0.48 -16.47 9.15
CA MET A 128 0.98 -16.41 8.94
C MET A 128 1.74 -16.41 10.27
N GLN A 129 1.31 -15.60 11.24
CA GLN A 129 1.90 -15.60 12.59
C GLN A 129 1.86 -16.99 13.23
N ARG A 130 0.72 -17.70 13.12
CA ARG A 130 0.60 -19.07 13.66
C ARG A 130 1.53 -20.06 12.95
N PHE A 131 1.65 -19.99 11.64
CA PHE A 131 2.55 -20.86 10.89
C PHE A 131 4.02 -20.58 11.20
N VAL A 132 4.39 -19.31 11.29
CA VAL A 132 5.76 -18.90 11.64
C VAL A 132 6.12 -19.39 13.05
N LEU A 133 5.25 -19.20 14.04
CA LEU A 133 5.48 -19.67 15.41
C LEU A 133 5.51 -21.19 15.52
N LYS A 134 4.74 -21.91 14.70
CA LYS A 134 4.78 -23.36 14.63
C LYS A 134 6.11 -23.88 14.07
N ALA A 135 6.66 -23.16 13.06
CA ALA A 135 7.94 -23.52 12.45
C ALA A 135 9.14 -23.06 13.28
N TYR A 136 9.03 -21.90 13.91
CA TYR A 136 10.11 -21.24 14.67
C TYR A 136 9.57 -20.71 16.03
N PRO A 137 9.40 -21.55 17.04
CA PRO A 137 8.83 -21.11 18.33
C PRO A 137 9.62 -19.99 19.01
N ASN A 138 10.94 -19.93 18.79
CA ASN A 138 11.82 -18.93 19.37
C ASN A 138 11.52 -17.49 18.90
N TYR A 139 10.89 -17.33 17.73
CA TYR A 139 10.57 -16.01 17.17
C TYR A 139 9.53 -15.23 17.98
N GLU A 140 8.86 -15.87 18.92
CA GLU A 140 7.98 -15.20 19.90
C GLU A 140 8.76 -14.30 20.87
N PHE A 141 9.99 -14.71 21.20
CA PHE A 141 10.84 -14.03 22.18
C PHE A 141 11.92 -13.16 21.53
N GLU A 142 12.23 -13.39 20.26
CA GLU A 142 13.27 -12.69 19.54
C GLU A 142 12.71 -11.39 18.89
N ASP A 143 13.41 -10.28 19.12
CA ASP A 143 13.12 -9.00 18.45
C ASP A 143 13.56 -9.06 16.98
N ALA A 144 12.89 -8.32 16.10
CA ALA A 144 13.22 -8.27 14.68
C ALA A 144 14.59 -7.65 14.42
N VAL A 145 15.00 -6.69 15.27
CA VAL A 145 16.31 -6.03 15.25
C VAL A 145 16.87 -6.06 16.66
N SER A 146 18.15 -6.40 16.78
CA SER A 146 18.84 -6.40 18.06
C SER A 146 19.04 -4.98 18.59
N PRO A 147 18.94 -4.73 19.92
CA PRO A 147 19.13 -3.40 20.49
C PRO A 147 20.46 -2.75 20.11
N ASP A 148 21.52 -3.56 19.96
CA ASP A 148 22.87 -3.11 19.62
C ASP A 148 22.99 -2.56 18.18
N GLU A 149 22.05 -2.90 17.29
CA GLU A 149 22.05 -2.44 15.90
C GLU A 149 21.38 -1.07 15.71
N ILE A 150 20.73 -0.52 16.76
CA ILE A 150 19.96 0.72 16.69
C ILE A 150 20.84 1.94 16.91
N GLU A 151 21.98 1.82 17.63
CA GLU A 151 22.82 2.94 18.02
C GLU A 151 23.56 3.61 16.84
N ASP A 152 23.67 2.94 15.68
CA ASP A 152 24.49 3.40 14.55
C ASP A 152 23.75 4.29 13.53
N ASP A 153 22.43 4.44 13.65
CA ASP A 153 21.60 5.20 12.71
C ASP A 153 21.08 6.54 13.31
N THR A 154 21.98 7.38 13.81
CA THR A 154 21.65 8.81 13.95
C THR A 154 21.65 9.48 12.57
N VAL A 155 20.61 9.23 11.79
CA VAL A 155 20.38 10.00 10.57
C VAL A 155 20.14 11.45 10.97
N GLN A 156 21.10 12.28 10.63
CA GLN A 156 20.97 13.74 10.69
C GLN A 156 19.79 14.14 9.79
N GLU A 157 18.67 14.38 10.41
CA GLU A 157 17.58 15.12 9.79
C GLU A 157 18.03 16.58 9.66
N ASN A 158 18.85 16.84 8.64
CA ASN A 158 19.18 18.20 8.20
C ASN A 158 17.94 18.82 7.57
N GLY A 159 16.98 19.12 8.43
CA GLY A 159 15.75 19.80 8.05
C GLY A 159 16.01 21.30 7.87
N GLU A 160 16.45 21.71 6.69
CA GLU A 160 16.15 23.06 6.24
C GLU A 160 14.63 23.25 6.30
N LYS A 161 14.18 24.27 7.05
CA LYS A 161 12.76 24.64 7.15
C LYS A 161 12.29 25.19 5.80
N LYS A 162 12.02 24.30 4.85
CA LYS A 162 11.41 24.67 3.57
C LYS A 162 10.04 25.28 3.83
N THR A 163 9.72 26.33 3.11
CA THR A 163 8.41 26.99 3.15
C THR A 163 7.32 25.94 2.82
N VAL A 164 6.17 26.00 3.49
CA VAL A 164 5.05 25.05 3.30
C VAL A 164 4.69 24.88 1.82
N LEU A 165 4.71 25.96 1.04
CA LEU A 165 4.46 25.91 -0.40
C LEU A 165 5.48 25.04 -1.15
N ILE A 166 6.76 25.14 -0.82
CA ILE A 166 7.81 24.34 -1.45
C ILE A 166 7.66 22.86 -1.07
N ARG A 167 7.30 22.58 0.18
CA ARG A 167 7.04 21.19 0.64
C ARG A 167 5.87 20.56 -0.12
N VAL A 168 4.76 21.28 -0.24
CA VAL A 168 3.59 20.80 -0.99
C VAL A 168 3.93 20.61 -2.47
N LEU A 169 4.65 21.56 -3.09
CA LEU A 169 5.04 21.43 -4.49
C LEU A 169 5.95 20.21 -4.73
N ASN A 170 6.95 20.01 -3.87
CA ASN A 170 7.80 18.82 -3.94
C ASN A 170 7.01 17.54 -3.74
N ALA A 171 6.10 17.49 -2.75
CA ALA A 171 5.22 16.35 -2.53
C ALA A 171 4.36 16.03 -3.76
N MET A 172 3.82 17.05 -4.43
CA MET A 172 3.05 16.86 -5.67
C MET A 172 3.92 16.28 -6.80
N LEU A 173 5.13 16.80 -6.97
CA LEU A 173 6.05 16.33 -8.01
C LEU A 173 6.52 14.89 -7.74
N ASP A 174 6.91 14.59 -6.50
CA ASP A 174 7.34 13.26 -6.10
C ASP A 174 6.20 12.24 -6.20
N GLY A 175 5.00 12.64 -5.76
CA GLY A 175 3.80 11.82 -5.88
C GLY A 175 3.38 11.59 -7.33
N GLY A 176 3.45 12.61 -8.17
CA GLY A 176 3.20 12.50 -9.60
C GLY A 176 4.18 11.55 -10.28
N ARG A 177 5.48 11.63 -9.95
CA ARG A 177 6.51 10.72 -10.45
C ARG A 177 6.23 9.27 -10.03
N SER A 178 5.94 9.03 -8.76
CA SER A 178 5.54 7.70 -8.29
C SER A 178 4.29 7.18 -9.01
N GLY A 179 3.32 8.05 -9.28
CA GLY A 179 2.13 7.72 -10.05
C GLY A 179 2.43 7.28 -11.49
N VAL A 180 3.42 7.90 -12.15
CA VAL A 180 3.89 7.46 -13.49
C VAL A 180 4.50 6.06 -13.40
N GLU A 181 5.37 5.81 -12.42
CA GLU A 181 6.01 4.50 -12.23
C GLU A 181 4.97 3.39 -12.02
N VAL A 182 3.98 3.64 -11.16
CA VAL A 182 2.85 2.74 -10.92
C VAL A 182 2.01 2.54 -12.19
N GLY A 183 1.68 3.62 -12.90
CA GLY A 183 0.92 3.57 -14.15
C GLY A 183 1.61 2.71 -15.21
N ILE A 184 2.91 2.84 -15.38
CA ILE A 184 3.70 2.01 -16.30
C ILE A 184 3.71 0.55 -15.84
N ALA A 185 3.86 0.29 -14.55
CA ALA A 185 3.91 -1.07 -14.01
C ALA A 185 2.58 -1.83 -14.16
N ILE A 186 1.45 -1.14 -14.15
CA ILE A 186 0.11 -1.74 -14.31
C ILE A 186 -0.16 -2.14 -15.76
N ILE A 187 0.37 -1.42 -16.76
CA ILE A 187 0.05 -1.62 -18.17
C ILE A 187 0.24 -3.07 -18.64
N PRO A 188 1.38 -3.74 -18.39
CA PRO A 188 1.57 -5.13 -18.83
C PRO A 188 0.54 -6.08 -18.21
N GLY A 189 0.22 -5.91 -16.92
CA GLY A 189 -0.76 -6.73 -16.23
C GLY A 189 -2.17 -6.57 -16.82
N VAL A 190 -2.61 -5.34 -17.05
CA VAL A 190 -3.90 -5.03 -17.66
C VAL A 190 -3.98 -5.60 -19.08
N LEU A 191 -2.93 -5.46 -19.89
CA LEU A 191 -2.89 -5.99 -21.25
C LEU A 191 -3.00 -7.52 -21.26
N ILE A 192 -2.25 -8.20 -20.40
CA ILE A 192 -2.29 -9.68 -20.30
C ILE A 192 -3.69 -10.15 -19.89
N ILE A 193 -4.24 -9.59 -18.79
CA ILE A 193 -5.57 -9.98 -18.29
C ILE A 193 -6.64 -9.69 -19.33
N SER A 194 -6.62 -8.50 -19.95
CA SER A 194 -7.58 -8.14 -21.00
C SER A 194 -7.49 -9.07 -22.19
N THR A 195 -6.28 -9.46 -22.59
CA THR A 195 -6.08 -10.42 -23.68
C THR A 195 -6.67 -11.80 -23.34
N PHE A 196 -6.42 -12.29 -22.11
CA PHE A 196 -7.02 -13.54 -21.66
C PHE A 196 -8.55 -13.48 -21.63
N VAL A 197 -9.11 -12.42 -21.08
CA VAL A 197 -10.56 -12.21 -21.06
C VAL A 197 -11.11 -12.20 -22.50
N MET A 198 -10.47 -11.47 -23.41
CA MET A 198 -10.88 -11.44 -24.82
C MET A 198 -10.84 -12.83 -25.46
N ILE A 199 -9.80 -13.62 -25.24
CA ILE A 199 -9.70 -14.99 -25.80
C ILE A 199 -10.89 -15.85 -25.37
N PHE A 200 -11.35 -15.72 -24.12
CA PHE A 200 -12.46 -16.54 -23.59
C PHE A 200 -13.84 -15.96 -23.84
N THR A 201 -13.96 -14.66 -24.04
CA THR A 201 -15.24 -13.97 -24.23
C THR A 201 -15.49 -13.52 -25.65
N PHE A 202 -14.47 -13.56 -26.52
CA PHE A 202 -14.59 -13.16 -27.91
C PHE A 202 -15.45 -14.15 -28.68
N GLY A 203 -16.56 -13.68 -29.17
CA GLY A 203 -17.50 -14.44 -30.00
C GLY A 203 -18.16 -13.52 -31.02
N PRO A 204 -18.82 -14.09 -32.03
CA PRO A 204 -19.58 -13.28 -32.99
C PRO A 204 -20.70 -12.52 -32.27
N ALA A 205 -20.87 -11.25 -32.63
CA ALA A 205 -22.02 -10.46 -32.21
C ALA A 205 -23.32 -11.09 -32.73
N ALA A 206 -24.48 -10.64 -32.20
CA ALA A 206 -25.79 -11.20 -32.59
C ALA A 206 -26.10 -11.08 -34.10
N ASP A 207 -25.40 -10.21 -34.82
CA ASP A 207 -25.46 -10.01 -36.26
C ASP A 207 -24.46 -10.89 -37.06
N GLY A 208 -23.67 -11.74 -36.37
CA GLY A 208 -22.64 -12.59 -36.97
C GLY A 208 -21.34 -11.87 -37.32
N SER A 209 -21.19 -10.56 -37.00
CA SER A 209 -19.96 -9.81 -37.20
C SER A 209 -18.98 -9.99 -36.04
N TYR A 210 -17.69 -9.99 -36.34
CA TYR A 210 -16.62 -9.91 -35.33
C TYR A 210 -16.18 -8.45 -35.21
N THR A 211 -16.70 -7.75 -34.21
CA THR A 211 -16.24 -6.40 -33.85
C THR A 211 -15.18 -6.52 -32.76
N GLY A 212 -13.92 -6.23 -33.12
CA GLY A 212 -12.80 -6.12 -32.20
C GLY A 212 -12.79 -4.78 -31.47
#